data_1161f7495801be3702d2505831b77421
#
_entry.id   1161f7495801be3702d2505831b77421
#
_cell.length_a   1.000
_cell.length_b   1.000
_cell.length_c   1.000
_cell.angle_alpha   90.00
_cell.angle_beta   90.00
_cell.angle_gamma   90.00
#
_symmetry.space_group_name_H-M   'P 1'
#
loop_
_entity.id
_entity.type
_entity.pdbx_description
1 polymer ?
#
loop_
_entity_poly.entity_id
_entity_poly.type
_entity_poly.pdbx_seq_one_letter_code
_entity_poly.pdbx_strand_id
1 'polypeptide(L)'
;MSNIYHVMLRGINRQNIFEEDEDRLCFMNILGQCKKISGFRLYAFVLISNHVHLLIEPADESLDMIFRRIGTRYAGWYNHKYQRIGHLFQDRFRSENVETGLYFMAVLRYIIQNPMKAGIESRPGSYRWSSFLAYEHGKGTVTDTQYALDLFGGRRELVDFLNQKDDDDTVMDEASCDRRLKNDLAKEKMSRITHCSSVSEFQQLDSLLQKEHARKMYREGLSLGQISRLTGMPKTTVYKAVKVPDRQTDAAEEMQLHEPGPDLALYCMDPDTIW
;
A
#
# COMPACT_ATOMS: atom_id res chain seq x y z
N MET A 1 -14.05 -12.09 16.41
CA MET A 1 -13.13 -11.33 15.51
C MET A 1 -12.12 -12.33 14.99
N SER A 2 -11.85 -12.31 13.70
CA SER A 2 -10.82 -13.17 13.11
C SER A 2 -9.44 -12.73 13.66
N ASN A 3 -8.58 -13.70 13.95
CA ASN A 3 -7.19 -13.45 14.38
C ASN A 3 -6.20 -13.67 13.23
N ILE A 4 -6.64 -13.46 11.98
CA ILE A 4 -5.83 -13.63 10.78
C ILE A 4 -5.31 -12.26 10.34
N TYR A 5 -4.05 -12.21 9.95
CA TYR A 5 -3.38 -10.98 9.56
C TYR A 5 -2.65 -11.15 8.23
N HIS A 6 -2.80 -10.16 7.37
CA HIS A 6 -1.89 -9.94 6.26
C HIS A 6 -0.68 -9.16 6.78
N VAL A 7 0.51 -9.73 6.65
CA VAL A 7 1.75 -9.14 7.16
C VAL A 7 2.73 -8.93 6.02
N MET A 8 3.40 -7.77 6.04
CA MET A 8 4.44 -7.41 5.08
C MET A 8 5.74 -7.03 5.79
N LEU A 9 6.83 -7.64 5.35
CA LEU A 9 8.22 -7.26 5.67
C LEU A 9 8.87 -6.66 4.43
N ARG A 10 9.57 -5.54 4.55
CA ARG A 10 10.23 -4.86 3.43
C ARG A 10 11.66 -4.45 3.78
N GLY A 11 12.55 -4.56 2.80
CA GLY A 11 13.92 -4.05 2.90
C GLY A 11 13.96 -2.53 3.08
N ILE A 12 14.91 -2.05 3.89
CA ILE A 12 15.15 -0.61 4.09
C ILE A 12 15.43 0.05 2.74
N ASN A 13 14.83 1.23 2.50
CA ASN A 13 14.93 1.94 1.23
C ASN A 13 14.57 1.08 0.00
N ARG A 14 13.74 0.04 0.18
CA ARG A 14 13.36 -0.94 -0.85
C ARG A 14 14.52 -1.76 -1.42
N GLN A 15 15.62 -1.87 -0.68
CA GLN A 15 16.72 -2.75 -1.06
C GLN A 15 16.25 -4.21 -1.14
N ASN A 16 16.95 -5.01 -1.91
CA ASN A 16 16.74 -6.43 -1.91
C ASN A 16 17.01 -7.02 -0.52
N ILE A 17 16.16 -7.96 -0.15
CA ILE A 17 16.32 -8.82 1.02
C ILE A 17 16.54 -10.28 0.59
N PHE A 18 16.44 -10.55 -0.70
CA PHE A 18 16.77 -11.80 -1.36
C PHE A 18 17.53 -11.49 -2.65
N GLU A 19 18.81 -11.77 -2.68
CA GLU A 19 19.64 -11.61 -3.88
C GLU A 19 19.62 -12.90 -4.71
N GLU A 20 19.62 -14.04 -4.06
CA GLU A 20 19.64 -15.37 -4.69
C GLU A 20 18.69 -16.36 -4.02
N ASP A 21 18.58 -17.55 -4.58
CA ASP A 21 17.66 -18.59 -4.10
C ASP A 21 18.02 -19.13 -2.71
N GLU A 22 19.30 -19.14 -2.34
CA GLU A 22 19.75 -19.54 -1.00
C GLU A 22 19.16 -18.63 0.09
N ASP A 23 19.00 -17.34 -0.19
CA ASP A 23 18.41 -16.37 0.75
C ASP A 23 16.96 -16.71 1.05
N ARG A 24 16.21 -17.07 -0.01
CA ARG A 24 14.81 -17.48 0.11
C ARG A 24 14.67 -18.82 0.85
N LEU A 25 15.57 -19.76 0.56
CA LEU A 25 15.61 -21.04 1.29
C LEU A 25 15.90 -20.83 2.77
N CYS A 26 16.88 -19.98 3.10
CA CYS A 26 17.18 -19.63 4.48
C CYS A 26 15.99 -18.98 5.19
N PHE A 27 15.32 -18.02 4.54
CA PHE A 27 14.13 -17.39 5.09
C PHE A 27 13.01 -18.42 5.34
N MET A 28 12.73 -19.31 4.40
CA MET A 28 11.72 -20.35 4.54
C MET A 28 12.06 -21.35 5.65
N ASN A 29 13.33 -21.70 5.82
CA ASN A 29 13.77 -22.53 6.94
C ASN A 29 13.55 -21.85 8.29
N ILE A 30 13.93 -20.58 8.41
CA ILE A 30 13.68 -19.77 9.62
C ILE A 30 12.18 -19.66 9.92
N LEU A 31 11.37 -19.39 8.88
CA LEU A 31 9.91 -19.29 8.99
C LEU A 31 9.31 -20.63 9.50
N GLY A 32 9.74 -21.75 8.95
CA GLY A 32 9.31 -23.08 9.38
C GLY A 32 9.72 -23.43 10.81
N GLN A 33 10.94 -23.05 11.22
CA GLN A 33 11.39 -23.20 12.62
C GLN A 33 10.58 -22.32 13.58
N CYS A 34 10.33 -21.06 13.22
CA CYS A 34 9.51 -20.15 14.01
C CYS A 34 8.06 -20.64 14.11
N LYS A 35 7.50 -21.21 13.03
CA LYS A 35 6.18 -21.83 13.06
C LYS A 35 6.09 -22.96 14.08
N LYS A 36 7.10 -23.83 14.13
CA LYS A 36 7.15 -24.92 15.12
C LYS A 36 7.22 -24.42 16.57
N ILE A 37 7.89 -23.28 16.80
CA ILE A 37 8.03 -22.69 18.13
C ILE A 37 6.75 -21.98 18.56
N SER A 38 6.15 -21.17 17.68
CA SER A 38 5.05 -20.26 18.00
C SER A 38 3.67 -20.84 17.69
N GLY A 39 3.59 -22.00 17.04
CA GLY A 39 2.33 -22.67 16.70
C GLY A 39 1.42 -21.93 15.71
N PHE A 40 1.87 -20.82 15.10
CA PHE A 40 1.04 -20.04 14.19
C PHE A 40 0.65 -20.84 12.93
N ARG A 41 -0.50 -20.50 12.33
CA ARG A 41 -0.89 -21.00 11.01
C ARG A 41 -0.42 -20.03 9.94
N LEU A 42 0.09 -20.58 8.83
CA LEU A 42 0.52 -19.84 7.66
C LEU A 42 -0.33 -20.23 6.46
N TYR A 43 -1.23 -19.37 6.05
CA TYR A 43 -2.16 -19.63 4.95
C TYR A 43 -1.57 -19.28 3.59
N ALA A 44 -0.80 -18.19 3.50
CA ALA A 44 -0.13 -17.82 2.26
C ALA A 44 1.22 -17.16 2.51
N PHE A 45 2.11 -17.26 1.52
CA PHE A 45 3.31 -16.47 1.45
C PHE A 45 3.72 -16.18 0.01
N VAL A 46 4.47 -15.10 -0.18
CA VAL A 46 5.27 -14.82 -1.38
C VAL A 46 6.54 -14.07 -0.99
N LEU A 47 7.67 -14.49 -1.57
CA LEU A 47 8.99 -13.90 -1.32
C LEU A 47 9.48 -13.17 -2.57
N ILE A 48 9.20 -11.86 -2.65
CA ILE A 48 9.70 -10.99 -3.72
C ILE A 48 11.08 -10.48 -3.33
N SER A 49 11.91 -10.09 -4.29
CA SER A 49 13.32 -9.69 -4.03
C SER A 49 13.50 -8.71 -2.88
N ASN A 50 12.60 -7.76 -2.68
CA ASN A 50 12.73 -6.69 -1.68
C ASN A 50 11.65 -6.68 -0.60
N HIS A 51 10.71 -7.63 -0.60
CA HIS A 51 9.65 -7.73 0.41
C HIS A 51 9.04 -9.14 0.48
N VAL A 52 8.35 -9.39 1.59
CA VAL A 52 7.62 -10.64 1.85
C VAL A 52 6.19 -10.29 2.22
N HIS A 53 5.23 -11.04 1.69
CA HIS A 53 3.86 -11.06 2.18
C HIS A 53 3.55 -12.40 2.81
N LEU A 54 2.87 -12.37 3.95
CA LEU A 54 2.41 -13.55 4.69
C LEU A 54 0.95 -13.35 5.09
N LEU A 55 0.15 -14.41 4.96
CA LEU A 55 -1.18 -14.49 5.56
C LEU A 55 -1.10 -15.46 6.72
N ILE A 56 -1.17 -14.93 7.94
CA ILE A 56 -0.80 -15.63 9.17
C ILE A 56 -1.89 -15.51 10.24
N GLU A 57 -2.09 -16.57 11.00
CA GLU A 57 -2.89 -16.58 12.22
C GLU A 57 -1.99 -16.93 13.40
N PRO A 58 -1.67 -15.98 14.30
CA PRO A 58 -0.92 -16.28 15.51
C PRO A 58 -1.72 -17.21 16.43
N ALA A 59 -0.99 -18.05 17.17
CA ALA A 59 -1.56 -18.90 18.21
C ALA A 59 -1.28 -18.28 19.59
N ASP A 60 -0.30 -18.81 20.32
CA ASP A 60 -0.02 -18.41 21.71
C ASP A 60 0.85 -17.16 21.81
N GLU A 61 1.62 -16.85 20.76
CA GLU A 61 2.52 -15.71 20.73
C GLU A 61 1.97 -14.56 19.88
N SER A 62 2.27 -13.32 20.28
CA SER A 62 1.90 -12.13 19.50
C SER A 62 2.70 -12.04 18.18
N LEU A 63 2.13 -11.33 17.18
CA LEU A 63 2.83 -11.03 15.94
C LEU A 63 4.20 -10.37 16.18
N ASP A 64 4.30 -9.46 17.14
CA ASP A 64 5.56 -8.80 17.49
C ASP A 64 6.66 -9.80 17.91
N MET A 65 6.32 -10.81 18.69
CA MET A 65 7.26 -11.85 19.11
C MET A 65 7.69 -12.73 17.93
N ILE A 66 6.73 -13.16 17.12
CA ILE A 66 6.97 -13.99 15.94
C ILE A 66 7.90 -13.27 14.96
N PHE A 67 7.52 -12.03 14.57
CA PHE A 67 8.26 -11.28 13.54
C PHE A 67 9.60 -10.71 14.05
N ARG A 68 9.71 -10.41 15.33
CA ARG A 68 11.01 -10.10 15.93
C ARG A 68 11.96 -11.30 15.82
N ARG A 69 11.48 -12.52 16.10
CA ARG A 69 12.28 -13.75 15.99
C ARG A 69 12.70 -14.02 14.54
N ILE A 70 11.78 -13.97 13.60
CA ILE A 70 12.05 -14.17 12.16
C ILE A 70 13.04 -13.10 11.67
N GLY A 71 12.73 -11.83 11.92
CA GLY A 71 13.51 -10.70 11.44
C GLY A 71 14.93 -10.66 11.97
N THR A 72 15.12 -10.90 13.28
CA THR A 72 16.46 -10.94 13.90
C THR A 72 17.32 -12.07 13.33
N ARG A 73 16.75 -13.28 13.20
CA ARG A 73 17.49 -14.44 12.68
C ARG A 73 17.88 -14.23 11.22
N TYR A 74 16.94 -13.79 10.39
CA TYR A 74 17.20 -13.60 8.99
C TYR A 74 18.16 -12.44 8.72
N ALA A 75 17.94 -11.28 9.36
CA ALA A 75 18.83 -10.13 9.23
C ALA A 75 20.26 -10.46 9.69
N GLY A 76 20.42 -11.20 10.80
CA GLY A 76 21.73 -11.64 11.25
C GLY A 76 22.45 -12.52 10.23
N TRP A 77 21.76 -13.52 9.69
CA TRP A 77 22.29 -14.38 8.64
C TRP A 77 22.64 -13.62 7.36
N TYR A 78 21.72 -12.76 6.86
CA TYR A 78 21.91 -11.96 5.66
C TYR A 78 23.08 -11.00 5.80
N ASN A 79 23.14 -10.27 6.90
CA ASN A 79 24.24 -9.34 7.18
C ASN A 79 25.60 -10.05 7.27
N HIS A 80 25.66 -11.24 7.87
CA HIS A 80 26.87 -12.05 7.89
C HIS A 80 27.28 -12.49 6.49
N LYS A 81 26.35 -13.06 5.72
CA LYS A 81 26.61 -13.53 4.34
C LYS A 81 27.13 -12.43 3.43
N TYR A 82 26.50 -11.26 3.48
CA TYR A 82 26.80 -10.13 2.58
C TYR A 82 27.75 -9.09 3.20
N GLN A 83 28.38 -9.41 4.33
CA GLN A 83 29.32 -8.53 5.04
C GLN A 83 28.73 -7.13 5.29
N ARG A 84 27.45 -7.05 5.72
CA ARG A 84 26.71 -5.81 5.92
C ARG A 84 26.58 -5.47 7.40
N ILE A 85 26.45 -4.17 7.67
CA ILE A 85 26.16 -3.61 8.99
C ILE A 85 24.86 -2.81 8.92
N GLY A 86 24.04 -2.87 9.99
CA GLY A 86 22.82 -2.09 10.11
C GLY A 86 21.53 -2.87 9.83
N HIS A 87 20.44 -2.14 9.73
CA HIS A 87 19.13 -2.72 9.58
C HIS A 87 18.92 -3.28 8.16
N LEU A 88 18.35 -4.47 8.07
CA LEU A 88 17.92 -5.07 6.81
C LEU A 88 16.51 -4.63 6.45
N PHE A 89 15.60 -4.66 7.42
CA PHE A 89 14.20 -4.29 7.24
C PHE A 89 13.95 -2.82 7.57
N GLN A 90 13.04 -2.18 6.84
CA GLN A 90 12.69 -0.77 6.99
C GLN A 90 12.02 -0.48 8.32
N ASP A 91 11.09 -1.36 8.72
CA ASP A 91 10.31 -1.33 9.97
C ASP A 91 10.27 -2.74 10.56
N ARG A 92 9.63 -2.92 11.72
CA ARG A 92 9.45 -4.27 12.28
C ARG A 92 8.63 -5.13 11.32
N PHE A 93 7.45 -4.71 10.98
CA PHE A 93 6.54 -5.27 9.96
C PHE A 93 5.31 -4.35 9.84
N ARG A 94 4.52 -4.53 8.77
CA ARG A 94 3.18 -3.97 8.68
C ARG A 94 2.19 -5.11 8.76
N SER A 95 1.04 -4.87 9.42
CA SER A 95 -0.02 -5.86 9.51
C SER A 95 -1.39 -5.23 9.32
N GLU A 96 -2.29 -5.99 8.73
CA GLU A 96 -3.70 -5.66 8.55
C GLU A 96 -4.54 -6.85 8.99
N ASN A 97 -5.60 -6.59 9.76
CA ASN A 97 -6.50 -7.65 10.21
C ASN A 97 -7.42 -8.09 9.06
N VAL A 98 -7.54 -9.40 8.89
CA VAL A 98 -8.39 -10.03 7.88
C VAL A 98 -9.65 -10.56 8.56
N GLU A 99 -10.70 -9.72 8.63
CA GLU A 99 -11.86 -9.94 9.48
C GLU A 99 -12.90 -10.92 8.91
N THR A 100 -13.01 -11.03 7.58
CA THR A 100 -14.05 -11.84 6.93
C THR A 100 -13.47 -12.89 6.00
N GLY A 101 -14.24 -13.98 5.76
CA GLY A 101 -13.86 -15.00 4.79
C GLY A 101 -13.72 -14.46 3.36
N LEU A 102 -14.56 -13.50 2.95
CA LEU A 102 -14.44 -12.85 1.63
C LEU A 102 -13.13 -12.05 1.53
N TYR A 103 -12.78 -11.31 2.58
CA TYR A 103 -11.53 -10.57 2.60
C TYR A 103 -10.31 -11.50 2.67
N PHE A 104 -10.41 -12.62 3.38
CA PHE A 104 -9.38 -13.68 3.36
C PHE A 104 -9.13 -14.19 1.93
N MET A 105 -10.18 -14.45 1.17
CA MET A 105 -10.08 -14.90 -0.22
C MET A 105 -9.38 -13.87 -1.11
N ALA A 106 -9.75 -12.60 -0.97
CA ALA A 106 -9.13 -11.50 -1.71
C ALA A 106 -7.64 -11.37 -1.37
N VAL A 107 -7.27 -11.40 -0.07
CA VAL A 107 -5.87 -11.32 0.38
C VAL A 107 -5.06 -12.54 -0.06
N LEU A 108 -5.64 -13.73 0.01
CA LEU A 108 -4.99 -14.96 -0.47
C LEU A 108 -4.63 -14.86 -1.95
N ARG A 109 -5.59 -14.47 -2.80
CA ARG A 109 -5.36 -14.25 -4.24
C ARG A 109 -4.32 -13.17 -4.48
N TYR A 110 -4.46 -12.04 -3.80
CA TYR A 110 -3.52 -10.93 -3.88
C TYR A 110 -2.07 -11.37 -3.61
N ILE A 111 -1.81 -12.11 -2.51
CA ILE A 111 -0.46 -12.59 -2.14
C ILE A 111 0.09 -13.51 -3.23
N ILE A 112 -0.72 -14.45 -3.72
CA ILE A 112 -0.30 -15.41 -4.75
C ILE A 112 -0.04 -14.73 -6.09
N GLN A 113 -0.80 -13.71 -6.45
CA GLN A 113 -0.64 -12.98 -7.70
C GLN A 113 0.35 -11.81 -7.63
N ASN A 114 0.94 -11.56 -6.47
CA ASN A 114 1.90 -10.47 -6.29
C ASN A 114 3.08 -10.51 -7.29
N PRO A 115 3.67 -11.68 -7.66
CA PRO A 115 4.70 -11.75 -8.70
C PRO A 115 4.23 -11.28 -10.08
N MET A 116 2.96 -11.49 -10.43
CA MET A 116 2.37 -11.00 -11.68
C MET A 116 2.20 -9.48 -11.65
N LYS A 117 1.69 -8.94 -10.52
CA LYS A 117 1.56 -7.48 -10.31
C LYS A 117 2.92 -6.79 -10.31
N ALA A 118 3.97 -7.48 -9.87
CA ALA A 118 5.36 -7.00 -9.90
C ALA A 118 6.04 -7.17 -11.27
N GLY A 119 5.37 -7.76 -12.26
CA GLY A 119 5.93 -8.00 -13.60
C GLY A 119 7.03 -9.07 -13.63
N ILE A 120 7.11 -9.92 -12.61
CA ILE A 120 8.13 -10.97 -12.49
C ILE A 120 7.71 -12.21 -13.27
N GLU A 121 6.40 -12.55 -13.21
CA GLU A 121 5.83 -13.74 -13.83
C GLU A 121 4.53 -13.44 -14.57
N SER A 122 4.17 -14.29 -15.52
CA SER A 122 2.95 -14.14 -16.31
C SER A 122 1.73 -14.85 -15.72
N ARG A 123 1.95 -15.80 -14.80
CA ARG A 123 0.88 -16.60 -14.15
C ARG A 123 1.28 -17.03 -12.74
N PRO A 124 0.32 -17.27 -11.83
CA PRO A 124 0.61 -17.56 -10.42
C PRO A 124 1.50 -18.78 -10.20
N GLY A 125 1.27 -19.87 -10.92
CA GLY A 125 2.01 -21.13 -10.76
C GLY A 125 3.45 -21.12 -11.23
N SER A 126 3.89 -20.09 -11.96
CA SER A 126 5.26 -19.97 -12.44
C SER A 126 6.25 -19.55 -11.36
N TYR A 127 5.78 -18.86 -10.31
CA TYR A 127 6.65 -18.34 -9.27
C TYR A 127 6.83 -19.33 -8.12
N ARG A 128 7.99 -19.98 -8.09
CA ARG A 128 8.31 -21.04 -7.10
C ARG A 128 8.36 -20.55 -5.64
N TRP A 129 8.57 -19.26 -5.41
CA TRP A 129 8.70 -18.66 -4.08
C TRP A 129 7.37 -18.10 -3.54
N SER A 130 6.29 -18.83 -3.83
CA SER A 130 4.96 -18.57 -3.32
C SER A 130 4.30 -19.86 -2.81
N SER A 131 3.24 -19.69 -2.01
CA SER A 131 2.43 -20.80 -1.52
C SER A 131 1.49 -21.43 -2.56
N PHE A 132 1.47 -20.96 -3.82
CA PHE A 132 0.57 -21.47 -4.85
C PHE A 132 0.68 -22.99 -5.04
N LEU A 133 1.90 -23.53 -5.13
CA LEU A 133 2.13 -24.96 -5.33
C LEU A 133 1.59 -25.84 -4.20
N ALA A 134 1.49 -25.31 -2.98
CA ALA A 134 0.86 -26.03 -1.86
C ALA A 134 -0.65 -26.20 -2.10
N TYR A 135 -1.28 -25.21 -2.69
CA TYR A 135 -2.69 -25.27 -3.07
C TYR A 135 -2.93 -26.13 -4.30
N GLU A 136 -2.09 -26.01 -5.31
CA GLU A 136 -2.23 -26.77 -6.57
C GLU A 136 -1.97 -28.26 -6.38
N HIS A 137 -0.90 -28.63 -5.68
CA HIS A 137 -0.45 -30.03 -5.60
C HIS A 137 -0.68 -30.70 -4.23
N GLY A 138 -1.09 -29.94 -3.21
CA GLY A 138 -1.23 -30.45 -1.83
C GLY A 138 0.12 -30.81 -1.18
N LYS A 139 1.22 -30.36 -1.76
CA LYS A 139 2.58 -30.60 -1.30
C LYS A 139 3.15 -29.28 -0.76
N GLY A 140 3.11 -29.10 0.54
CA GLY A 140 3.70 -27.96 1.18
C GLY A 140 3.91 -28.26 2.66
N THR A 141 5.11 -28.06 3.15
CA THR A 141 5.45 -28.40 4.54
C THR A 141 5.17 -27.26 5.52
N VAL A 142 5.00 -26.04 5.01
CA VAL A 142 4.88 -24.81 5.84
C VAL A 142 3.48 -24.19 5.76
N THR A 143 2.76 -24.35 4.62
CA THR A 143 1.46 -23.73 4.38
C THR A 143 0.31 -24.58 4.92
N ASP A 144 -0.60 -23.96 5.69
CA ASP A 144 -1.83 -24.59 6.19
C ASP A 144 -2.96 -24.34 5.19
N THR A 145 -3.24 -25.32 4.34
CA THR A 145 -4.16 -25.16 3.20
C THR A 145 -5.61 -25.44 3.53
N GLN A 146 -5.90 -26.19 4.61
CA GLN A 146 -7.23 -26.74 4.87
C GLN A 146 -8.30 -25.67 5.00
N TYR A 147 -8.04 -24.60 5.75
CA TYR A 147 -9.01 -23.52 5.96
C TYR A 147 -9.45 -22.85 4.62
N ALA A 148 -8.49 -22.60 3.73
CA ALA A 148 -8.82 -22.04 2.42
C ALA A 148 -9.58 -23.06 1.54
N LEU A 149 -9.21 -24.35 1.57
CA LEU A 149 -9.92 -25.40 0.83
C LEU A 149 -11.37 -25.50 1.29
N ASP A 150 -11.61 -25.43 2.59
CA ASP A 150 -12.98 -25.50 3.16
C ASP A 150 -13.83 -24.29 2.74
N LEU A 151 -13.24 -23.10 2.70
CA LEU A 151 -13.93 -21.88 2.25
C LEU A 151 -14.34 -21.93 0.77
N PHE A 152 -13.56 -22.57 -0.08
CA PHE A 152 -13.83 -22.65 -1.52
C PHE A 152 -14.60 -23.91 -1.95
N GLY A 153 -14.85 -24.83 -1.01
CA GLY A 153 -15.52 -26.08 -1.32
C GLY A 153 -14.64 -27.12 -2.02
N GLY A 154 -13.32 -26.83 -2.16
CA GLY A 154 -12.36 -27.76 -2.71
C GLY A 154 -11.15 -27.14 -3.39
N ARG A 155 -10.22 -28.03 -3.80
CA ARG A 155 -8.96 -27.63 -4.40
C ARG A 155 -9.14 -27.01 -5.79
N ARG A 156 -10.00 -27.61 -6.60
CA ARG A 156 -10.21 -27.17 -7.99
C ARG A 156 -10.77 -25.76 -8.04
N GLU A 157 -11.82 -25.54 -7.26
CA GLU A 157 -12.50 -24.24 -7.15
C GLU A 157 -11.54 -23.15 -6.65
N LEU A 158 -10.72 -23.48 -5.65
CA LEU A 158 -9.70 -22.59 -5.14
C LEU A 158 -8.63 -22.25 -6.18
N VAL A 159 -8.08 -23.24 -6.86
CA VAL A 159 -7.03 -23.04 -7.88
C VAL A 159 -7.58 -22.26 -9.08
N ASP A 160 -8.81 -22.54 -9.51
CA ASP A 160 -9.49 -21.77 -10.55
C ASP A 160 -9.66 -20.29 -10.14
N PHE A 161 -10.06 -20.04 -8.89
CA PHE A 161 -10.16 -18.68 -8.35
C PHE A 161 -8.80 -17.96 -8.30
N LEU A 162 -7.75 -18.65 -7.86
CA LEU A 162 -6.39 -18.08 -7.77
C LEU A 162 -5.78 -17.76 -9.14
N ASN A 163 -6.24 -18.43 -10.19
CA ASN A 163 -5.82 -18.19 -11.57
C ASN A 163 -6.65 -17.09 -12.28
N GLN A 164 -7.82 -16.72 -11.73
CA GLN A 164 -8.60 -15.62 -12.28
C GLN A 164 -7.87 -14.30 -12.08
N LYS A 165 -7.90 -13.43 -13.11
CA LYS A 165 -7.29 -12.12 -13.01
C LYS A 165 -7.92 -11.33 -11.86
N ASP A 166 -7.09 -10.77 -11.01
CA ASP A 166 -7.52 -9.95 -9.89
C ASP A 166 -7.80 -8.53 -10.40
N ASP A 167 -9.07 -8.16 -10.45
CA ASP A 167 -9.53 -6.81 -10.77
C ASP A 167 -9.80 -5.98 -9.49
N ASP A 168 -9.55 -6.56 -8.30
CA ASP A 168 -9.78 -5.92 -7.00
C ASP A 168 -8.55 -5.13 -6.51
N ASP A 169 -8.61 -3.82 -6.61
CA ASP A 169 -7.62 -2.88 -6.07
C ASP A 169 -7.72 -2.67 -4.54
N THR A 170 -8.52 -3.47 -3.82
CA THR A 170 -8.88 -3.20 -2.41
C THR A 170 -7.93 -3.78 -1.37
N VAL A 171 -6.99 -4.63 -1.74
CA VAL A 171 -6.03 -5.24 -0.81
C VAL A 171 -4.81 -4.37 -0.59
N MET A 172 -4.36 -4.26 0.66
CA MET A 172 -3.26 -3.44 1.15
C MET A 172 -1.93 -3.67 0.44
N ASP A 173 -1.78 -3.22 -0.80
CA ASP A 173 -0.47 -3.03 -1.42
C ASP A 173 -0.39 -1.98 -2.53
N GLU A 174 -1.17 -1.00 -2.48
CA GLU A 174 -0.93 0.23 -3.25
C GLU A 174 0.46 0.83 -3.00
N ALA A 175 1.31 0.15 -2.23
CA ALA A 175 2.50 0.76 -1.70
C ALA A 175 3.76 0.57 -2.54
N SER A 176 3.81 -0.33 -3.51
CA SER A 176 5.07 -0.59 -4.21
C SER A 176 5.13 -0.12 -5.66
N CYS A 177 4.17 -0.48 -6.49
CA CYS A 177 4.13 -0.01 -7.88
C CYS A 177 3.42 1.35 -7.97
N ASP A 178 2.29 1.48 -7.27
CA ASP A 178 1.46 2.69 -7.28
C ASP A 178 2.13 3.89 -6.58
N ARG A 179 2.99 3.66 -5.56
CA ARG A 179 3.77 4.76 -4.96
C ARG A 179 4.85 5.32 -5.88
N ARG A 180 5.44 4.51 -6.75
CA ARG A 180 6.43 5.02 -7.72
C ARG A 180 5.71 5.82 -8.79
N LEU A 181 4.64 5.29 -9.36
CA LEU A 181 3.76 6.03 -10.27
C LEU A 181 3.11 7.24 -9.60
N LYS A 182 2.57 7.10 -8.38
CA LYS A 182 2.04 8.22 -7.59
C LYS A 182 3.12 9.23 -7.19
N ASN A 183 4.35 8.81 -6.92
CA ASN A 183 5.46 9.72 -6.62
C ASN A 183 5.99 10.40 -7.88
N ASP A 184 6.05 9.73 -9.01
CA ASP A 184 6.46 10.32 -10.28
C ASP A 184 5.39 11.30 -10.78
N LEU A 185 4.12 10.94 -10.70
CA LEU A 185 2.97 11.85 -10.93
C LEU A 185 2.96 13.01 -9.92
N ALA A 186 3.31 12.78 -8.66
CA ALA A 186 3.39 13.82 -7.65
C ALA A 186 4.55 14.80 -7.92
N LYS A 187 5.69 14.32 -8.42
CA LYS A 187 6.80 15.17 -8.88
C LYS A 187 6.40 16.00 -10.10
N GLU A 188 5.74 15.37 -11.07
CA GLU A 188 5.24 16.05 -12.26
C GLU A 188 4.23 17.14 -11.88
N LYS A 189 3.27 16.83 -11.00
CA LYS A 189 2.31 17.81 -10.46
C LYS A 189 3.01 18.94 -9.72
N MET A 190 3.99 18.62 -8.86
CA MET A 190 4.80 19.63 -8.18
C MET A 190 5.47 20.56 -9.19
N SER A 191 6.19 20.00 -10.17
CA SER A 191 6.89 20.79 -11.18
C SER A 191 5.94 21.68 -11.99
N ARG A 192 4.76 21.17 -12.34
CA ARG A 192 3.73 21.93 -13.05
C ARG A 192 3.15 23.08 -12.20
N ILE A 193 2.95 22.85 -10.88
CA ILE A 193 2.34 23.84 -9.98
C ILE A 193 3.35 24.90 -9.57
N THR A 194 4.59 24.50 -9.30
CA THR A 194 5.60 25.36 -8.67
C THR A 194 6.65 25.88 -9.65
N HIS A 195 6.72 25.30 -10.84
CA HIS A 195 7.80 25.50 -11.83
C HIS A 195 9.20 25.16 -11.30
N CYS A 196 9.27 24.41 -10.18
CA CYS A 196 10.52 23.93 -9.60
C CYS A 196 10.75 22.46 -9.97
N SER A 197 12.00 22.12 -10.31
CA SER A 197 12.42 20.76 -10.63
C SER A 197 13.07 20.04 -9.44
N SER A 198 13.45 20.78 -8.40
CA SER A 198 14.14 20.25 -7.23
C SER A 198 13.64 20.84 -5.90
N VAL A 199 13.94 20.12 -4.80
CA VAL A 199 13.66 20.59 -3.44
C VAL A 199 14.40 21.91 -3.15
N SER A 200 15.64 22.02 -3.63
CA SER A 200 16.49 23.21 -3.42
C SER A 200 15.89 24.45 -4.08
N GLU A 201 15.40 24.33 -5.32
CA GLU A 201 14.70 25.40 -6.02
C GLU A 201 13.43 25.83 -5.29
N PHE A 202 12.64 24.87 -4.81
CA PHE A 202 11.44 25.17 -4.06
C PHE A 202 11.75 25.91 -2.74
N GLN A 203 12.81 25.55 -2.05
CA GLN A 203 13.21 26.16 -0.77
C GLN A 203 13.74 27.59 -0.95
N GLN A 204 14.13 28.00 -2.16
CA GLN A 204 14.52 29.38 -2.48
C GLN A 204 13.32 30.31 -2.70
N LEU A 205 12.12 29.77 -2.85
CA LEU A 205 10.90 30.57 -2.95
C LEU A 205 10.60 31.29 -1.63
N ASP A 206 9.89 32.43 -1.72
CA ASP A 206 9.39 33.12 -0.54
C ASP A 206 8.48 32.22 0.30
N SER A 207 8.52 32.41 1.61
CA SER A 207 7.77 31.59 2.58
C SER A 207 6.25 31.61 2.35
N LEU A 208 5.70 32.75 1.89
CA LEU A 208 4.28 32.85 1.54
C LEU A 208 3.96 32.01 0.29
N LEU A 209 4.78 32.11 -0.72
CA LEU A 209 4.64 31.36 -1.97
C LEU A 209 4.80 29.85 -1.75
N GLN A 210 5.73 29.45 -0.87
CA GLN A 210 5.88 28.04 -0.48
C GLN A 210 4.60 27.48 0.13
N LYS A 211 3.94 28.26 1.02
CA LYS A 211 2.67 27.84 1.65
C LYS A 211 1.52 27.82 0.65
N GLU A 212 1.46 28.77 -0.25
CA GLU A 212 0.45 28.81 -1.31
C GLU A 212 0.59 27.58 -2.24
N HIS A 213 1.79 27.28 -2.70
CA HIS A 213 2.06 26.09 -3.50
C HIS A 213 1.75 24.79 -2.74
N ALA A 214 2.03 24.73 -1.43
CA ALA A 214 1.67 23.58 -0.62
C ALA A 214 0.14 23.38 -0.57
N ARG A 215 -0.65 24.44 -0.45
CA ARG A 215 -2.13 24.39 -0.53
C ARG A 215 -2.59 23.91 -1.91
N LYS A 216 -2.02 24.45 -2.97
CA LYS A 216 -2.35 24.09 -4.35
C LYS A 216 -2.06 22.63 -4.63
N MET A 217 -0.90 22.13 -4.20
CA MET A 217 -0.55 20.70 -4.28
C MET A 217 -1.54 19.81 -3.51
N TYR A 218 -1.97 20.25 -2.33
CA TYR A 218 -2.95 19.50 -1.54
C TYR A 218 -4.34 19.45 -2.23
N ARG A 219 -4.82 20.57 -2.77
CA ARG A 219 -6.06 20.63 -3.57
C ARG A 219 -6.00 19.72 -4.80
N GLU A 220 -4.83 19.58 -5.42
CA GLU A 220 -4.56 18.68 -6.53
C GLU A 220 -4.39 17.19 -6.11
N GLY A 221 -4.64 16.87 -4.84
CA GLY A 221 -4.70 15.50 -4.33
C GLY A 221 -3.36 14.94 -3.83
N LEU A 222 -2.31 15.76 -3.64
CA LEU A 222 -1.09 15.28 -3.01
C LEU A 222 -1.29 15.14 -1.49
N SER A 223 -0.80 14.07 -0.91
CA SER A 223 -0.82 13.88 0.54
C SER A 223 0.18 14.80 1.26
N LEU A 224 -0.09 15.14 2.53
CA LEU A 224 0.84 15.92 3.36
C LEU A 224 2.26 15.35 3.39
N GLY A 225 2.38 14.01 3.35
CA GLY A 225 3.68 13.33 3.32
C GLY A 225 4.41 13.47 1.97
N GLN A 226 3.68 13.49 0.85
CA GLN A 226 4.24 13.75 -0.47
C GLN A 226 4.71 15.20 -0.59
N ILE A 227 3.87 16.16 -0.18
CA ILE A 227 4.22 17.57 -0.18
C ILE A 227 5.47 17.82 0.66
N SER A 228 5.50 17.30 1.90
CA SER A 228 6.68 17.43 2.78
C SER A 228 7.97 16.90 2.14
N ARG A 229 7.93 15.74 1.50
CA ARG A 229 9.11 15.14 0.83
C ARG A 229 9.53 15.89 -0.40
N LEU A 230 8.60 16.34 -1.22
CA LEU A 230 8.89 17.03 -2.49
C LEU A 230 9.37 18.46 -2.28
N THR A 231 8.93 19.12 -1.21
CA THR A 231 9.25 20.52 -0.92
C THR A 231 10.33 20.71 0.13
N GLY A 232 10.65 19.66 0.91
CA GLY A 232 11.53 19.76 2.08
C GLY A 232 10.89 20.48 3.29
N MET A 233 9.62 20.92 3.20
CA MET A 233 8.91 21.56 4.31
C MET A 233 8.62 20.54 5.42
N PRO A 234 8.76 20.90 6.71
CA PRO A 234 8.31 20.05 7.81
C PRO A 234 6.81 19.72 7.68
N LYS A 235 6.44 18.47 7.94
CA LYS A 235 5.05 18.01 7.82
C LYS A 235 4.06 18.84 8.64
N THR A 236 4.49 19.33 9.80
CA THR A 236 3.73 20.25 10.65
C THR A 236 3.49 21.61 9.99
N THR A 237 4.47 22.11 9.23
CA THR A 237 4.34 23.38 8.49
C THR A 237 3.40 23.21 7.30
N VAL A 238 3.51 22.09 6.56
CA VAL A 238 2.57 21.75 5.48
C VAL A 238 1.14 21.66 6.03
N TYR A 239 0.95 20.95 7.15
CA TYR A 239 -0.36 20.82 7.80
C TYR A 239 -0.96 22.18 8.16
N LYS A 240 -0.17 23.07 8.78
CA LYS A 240 -0.60 24.43 9.13
C LYS A 240 -0.94 25.26 7.88
N ALA A 241 -0.14 25.15 6.83
CA ALA A 241 -0.37 25.87 5.57
C ALA A 241 -1.69 25.46 4.91
N VAL A 242 -2.03 24.16 4.93
CA VAL A 242 -3.22 23.60 4.28
C VAL A 242 -4.50 23.84 5.06
N LYS A 243 -4.44 23.90 6.40
CA LYS A 243 -5.62 24.05 7.29
C LYS A 243 -6.03 25.51 7.56
N VAL A 244 -5.23 26.51 7.17
CA VAL A 244 -5.60 27.92 7.32
C VAL A 244 -6.41 28.35 6.09
N PRO A 245 -7.69 28.77 6.22
CA PRO A 245 -8.47 29.30 5.09
C PRO A 245 -7.79 30.57 4.57
N ASP A 246 -7.71 30.70 3.26
CA ASP A 246 -7.25 31.94 2.63
C ASP A 246 -8.31 33.03 2.84
N ARG A 247 -8.00 34.06 3.64
CA ARG A 247 -8.87 35.22 3.79
C ARG A 247 -8.98 36.11 2.53
N GLN A 248 -8.36 35.73 1.42
CA GLN A 248 -8.32 36.54 0.19
C GLN A 248 -8.98 35.92 -1.04
N THR A 249 -9.33 34.61 -1.03
CA THR A 249 -10.03 34.00 -2.15
C THR A 249 -11.53 33.99 -2.02
N ASP A 250 -12.08 34.07 -0.79
CA ASP A 250 -13.53 34.12 -0.57
C ASP A 250 -14.13 35.48 -0.99
N ALA A 251 -13.33 36.55 -0.99
CA ALA A 251 -13.77 37.88 -1.42
C ALA A 251 -13.86 38.02 -2.95
N ALA A 252 -13.16 37.18 -3.73
CA ALA A 252 -13.22 37.23 -5.20
C ALA A 252 -14.31 36.33 -5.77
N GLU A 253 -14.68 35.25 -5.07
CA GLU A 253 -15.82 34.41 -5.46
C GLU A 253 -17.16 35.02 -5.02
N GLU A 254 -17.23 35.76 -3.91
CA GLU A 254 -18.43 36.50 -3.53
C GLU A 254 -18.70 37.71 -4.44
N MET A 255 -17.68 38.29 -5.08
CA MET A 255 -17.86 39.43 -6.00
C MET A 255 -18.30 38.98 -7.41
N GLN A 256 -18.18 37.70 -7.78
CA GLN A 256 -18.68 37.18 -9.05
C GLN A 256 -20.11 36.62 -8.98
N LEU A 257 -20.72 36.59 -7.77
CA LEU A 257 -22.10 36.13 -7.57
C LEU A 257 -23.11 37.27 -7.42
N HIS A 258 -22.67 38.53 -7.58
CA HIS A 258 -23.55 39.73 -7.58
C HIS A 258 -23.42 40.50 -8.90
N GLU A 259 -23.82 39.88 -10.01
CA GLU A 259 -24.35 40.64 -11.13
C GLU A 259 -25.87 40.83 -10.90
N PRO A 260 -26.38 42.06 -10.91
CA PRO A 260 -27.80 42.27 -10.83
C PRO A 260 -28.46 41.76 -12.12
N GLY A 261 -29.29 40.74 -11.97
CA GLY A 261 -30.11 40.21 -13.03
C GLY A 261 -31.02 41.32 -13.56
N PRO A 262 -31.41 41.26 -14.84
CA PRO A 262 -32.22 42.28 -15.50
C PRO A 262 -33.57 42.41 -14.82
N ASP A 263 -33.98 43.67 -14.63
CA ASP A 263 -35.27 44.21 -14.16
C ASP A 263 -36.45 43.43 -14.75
N LEU A 264 -37.13 42.66 -13.91
CA LEU A 264 -38.45 42.09 -14.20
C LEU A 264 -39.53 43.01 -13.66
N ALA A 265 -39.59 44.23 -14.25
CA ALA A 265 -40.78 45.03 -14.27
C ALA A 265 -41.41 44.91 -15.65
N LEU A 266 -42.48 44.16 -15.73
CA LEU A 266 -43.55 44.18 -16.73
C LEU A 266 -44.01 42.74 -17.02
N TYR A 267 -44.98 42.32 -16.26
CA TYR A 267 -46.12 41.49 -16.73
C TYR A 267 -47.07 41.24 -15.54
N CYS A 268 -47.77 42.33 -15.16
CA CYS A 268 -49.11 42.20 -14.61
C CYS A 268 -50.07 42.29 -15.77
N MET A 269 -50.72 41.18 -16.14
CA MET A 269 -52.01 41.19 -16.81
C MET A 269 -52.82 39.96 -16.40
N ASP A 270 -53.83 40.27 -15.69
CA ASP A 270 -55.21 39.79 -15.53
C ASP A 270 -55.53 38.27 -15.50
N PRO A 271 -56.27 37.92 -14.45
CA PRO A 271 -56.92 36.64 -14.36
C PRO A 271 -58.34 36.74 -14.90
N ASP A 272 -58.57 36.21 -16.10
CA ASP A 272 -59.90 35.78 -16.55
C ASP A 272 -59.80 35.38 -18.04
N THR A 273 -59.87 34.11 -18.33
CA THR A 273 -60.57 33.45 -19.44
C THR A 273 -60.14 31.99 -19.50
N ILE A 274 -60.89 31.14 -18.86
CA ILE A 274 -61.88 30.17 -19.42
C ILE A 274 -61.35 29.34 -20.64
N TRP A 275 -61.16 28.11 -20.43
CA TRP A 275 -61.75 26.80 -20.76
C TRP A 275 -60.78 25.67 -20.50
#